data_b926a21451e265b27ec5360227d3486d
#
_entry.id   b926a21451e265b27ec5360227d3486d
#
_cell.length_a   1.000
_cell.length_b   1.000
_cell.length_c   1.000
_cell.angle_alpha   90.00
_cell.angle_beta   90.00
_cell.angle_gamma   90.00
#
_symmetry.space_group_name_H-M   'P 1'
#
loop_
_entity.id
_entity.type
_entity.pdbx_description
1 polymer ?
#
loop_
_entity_poly.entity_id
_entity_poly.type
_entity_poly.pdbx_seq_one_letter_code
_entity_poly.pdbx_strand_id
1 'polypeptide(L)'
;MHNPFTPVASVPVDTRTARVHEEGWQSWSPSGSYALGAAPHRPTNDNWATVCYRPGRGVPAGAFQGEGLLALDPGDGSPVRLWAATDPLHEVPSIRLTVTGGVAEIEADGPVKEWTGTDIQSVPADWADSLALPAPRPAPTVWCSWYEYFTAVTEDDIHENLRAMDTLDLPIDVVQIDDGYQSALGDWLNLSGRFRSRRGIADAIRARGRRAGIWTAPFLVDPASALAETYPDWLVRDPDGNPLHAGRNWGHDLYVLDTTHPAAAAYLTDVFATLRAEGYDYFKVDFLYAGALDGVRHSGADPLTAYRLGIALIREAIGADAYLLGCGAPILPSIGLFDAMRVSPDTAPHRRPEAGDYSQPGQDPAEFTGVGRQWQHGRLWINDPDCLMARPAVETRARWAAHVEAVGGLVASSDRLLSLDPWGVDTTRRLLTGATGVNR
;
A
#
# COMPACT_ATOMS: atom_id res chain seq x y z
N MET A 1 19.02 -2.04 18.12
CA MET A 1 20.31 -1.89 17.40
C MET A 1 20.19 -2.72 16.11
N HIS A 2 20.49 -2.11 14.97
CA HIS A 2 20.46 -2.84 13.68
C HIS A 2 21.69 -3.74 13.56
N ASN A 3 21.55 -4.89 12.92
CA ASN A 3 22.68 -5.75 12.63
C ASN A 3 23.65 -5.04 11.65
N PRO A 4 24.97 -5.27 11.78
CA PRO A 4 25.93 -4.74 10.82
C PRO A 4 25.71 -5.40 9.44
N PHE A 5 25.95 -4.65 8.36
CA PHE A 5 26.00 -5.21 7.03
C PHE A 5 27.19 -6.17 6.90
N THR A 6 26.95 -7.32 6.32
CA THR A 6 27.98 -8.35 6.04
C THR A 6 28.02 -8.67 4.55
N PRO A 7 29.23 -8.93 3.98
CA PRO A 7 29.38 -9.29 2.59
C PRO A 7 28.56 -10.54 2.22
N VAL A 8 27.83 -10.46 1.08
CA VAL A 8 27.02 -11.55 0.52
C VAL A 8 27.61 -12.06 -0.77
N ALA A 9 27.97 -11.16 -1.69
CA ALA A 9 28.50 -11.50 -3.00
C ALA A 9 29.34 -10.37 -3.60
N SER A 10 30.20 -10.72 -4.56
CA SER A 10 30.97 -9.81 -5.39
C SER A 10 30.77 -10.24 -6.85
N VAL A 11 30.28 -9.32 -7.71
CA VAL A 11 29.83 -9.62 -9.08
C VAL A 11 30.46 -8.66 -10.08
N PRO A 12 31.24 -9.13 -11.07
CA PRO A 12 31.65 -8.28 -12.17
C PRO A 12 30.46 -7.73 -12.95
N VAL A 13 30.52 -6.47 -13.38
CA VAL A 13 29.42 -5.80 -14.10
C VAL A 13 29.95 -4.97 -15.29
N ASP A 14 29.21 -4.94 -16.39
CA ASP A 14 29.37 -3.90 -17.40
C ASP A 14 28.60 -2.65 -16.94
N THR A 15 29.33 -1.65 -16.45
CA THR A 15 28.73 -0.44 -15.87
C THR A 15 27.88 0.38 -16.85
N ARG A 16 27.91 0.10 -18.16
CA ARG A 16 27.13 0.80 -19.18
C ARG A 16 25.74 0.20 -19.37
N THR A 17 25.62 -1.11 -19.12
CA THR A 17 24.41 -1.89 -19.45
C THR A 17 23.75 -2.52 -18.22
N ALA A 18 24.51 -2.71 -17.15
CA ALA A 18 24.01 -3.31 -15.92
C ALA A 18 22.86 -2.51 -15.30
N ARG A 19 21.93 -3.22 -14.68
CA ARG A 19 20.74 -2.68 -14.02
C ARG A 19 20.55 -3.29 -12.65
N VAL A 20 19.99 -2.49 -11.74
CA VAL A 20 19.64 -2.93 -10.39
C VAL A 20 18.13 -2.69 -10.17
N HIS A 21 17.43 -3.69 -9.64
CA HIS A 21 16.06 -3.54 -9.16
C HIS A 21 16.08 -3.46 -7.63
N GLU A 22 15.53 -2.39 -7.09
CA GLU A 22 15.29 -2.19 -5.66
C GLU A 22 13.83 -2.47 -5.34
N GLU A 23 13.55 -3.35 -4.36
CA GLU A 23 12.24 -3.42 -3.74
C GLU A 23 12.16 -2.42 -2.59
N GLY A 24 11.12 -1.60 -2.56
CA GLY A 24 10.88 -0.66 -1.48
C GLY A 24 10.22 -1.33 -0.27
N TRP A 25 10.37 -0.70 0.92
CA TRP A 25 9.89 -1.24 2.18
C TRP A 25 8.37 -1.47 2.21
N GLN A 26 7.62 -0.48 1.76
CA GLN A 26 6.16 -0.47 1.88
C GLN A 26 5.48 0.05 0.60
N SER A 27 4.15 0.02 0.51
CA SER A 27 3.37 0.37 -0.68
C SER A 27 3.84 1.64 -1.38
N TRP A 28 4.10 2.70 -0.63
CA TRP A 28 4.46 4.02 -1.16
C TRP A 28 5.97 4.20 -1.41
N SER A 29 6.80 3.28 -0.91
CA SER A 29 8.24 3.33 -1.21
C SER A 29 8.46 3.08 -2.70
N PRO A 30 9.26 3.90 -3.40
CA PRO A 30 9.64 3.62 -4.77
C PRO A 30 10.24 2.22 -4.90
N SER A 31 9.79 1.47 -5.90
CA SER A 31 10.32 0.16 -6.27
C SER A 31 10.46 0.09 -7.78
N GLY A 32 11.61 -0.35 -8.27
CA GLY A 32 11.84 -0.38 -9.71
C GLY A 32 13.29 -0.62 -10.10
N SER A 33 13.54 -0.61 -11.41
CA SER A 33 14.85 -0.92 -11.96
C SER A 33 15.58 0.32 -12.46
N TYR A 34 16.83 0.47 -12.05
CA TYR A 34 17.71 1.59 -12.36
C TYR A 34 18.94 1.11 -13.18
N ALA A 35 19.45 1.95 -14.08
CA ALA A 35 20.80 1.79 -14.58
C ALA A 35 21.82 2.11 -13.48
N LEU A 36 23.00 1.51 -13.48
CA LEU A 36 24.02 1.75 -12.43
C LEU A 36 24.46 3.21 -12.28
N GLY A 37 24.35 4.01 -13.35
CA GLY A 37 24.64 5.44 -13.30
C GLY A 37 23.49 6.34 -12.84
N ALA A 38 22.30 5.78 -12.60
CA ALA A 38 21.16 6.53 -12.14
C ALA A 38 21.21 6.72 -10.61
N ALA A 39 20.64 7.85 -10.15
CA ALA A 39 20.38 8.06 -8.72
C ALA A 39 19.03 7.45 -8.35
N PRO A 40 18.97 6.45 -7.47
CA PRO A 40 17.71 5.92 -7.00
C PRO A 40 16.90 6.96 -6.22
N HIS A 41 15.58 6.83 -6.25
CA HIS A 41 14.70 7.70 -5.48
C HIS A 41 14.89 7.51 -3.98
N ARG A 42 14.96 8.63 -3.25
CA ARG A 42 15.19 8.65 -1.79
C ARG A 42 14.26 9.69 -1.15
N PRO A 43 13.97 9.57 0.17
CA PRO A 43 13.11 10.54 0.85
C PRO A 43 13.75 11.93 0.85
N THR A 44 12.93 12.95 0.66
CA THR A 44 13.39 14.36 0.64
C THR A 44 13.42 15.01 2.01
N ASN A 45 12.81 14.38 3.03
CA ASN A 45 12.82 14.83 4.42
C ASN A 45 12.51 13.68 5.39
N ASP A 46 12.70 13.92 6.70
CA ASP A 46 12.55 12.92 7.74
C ASP A 46 11.10 12.43 7.90
N ASN A 47 10.12 13.29 7.64
CA ASN A 47 8.72 12.87 7.69
C ASN A 47 8.43 11.80 6.64
N TRP A 48 8.82 12.03 5.38
CA TRP A 48 8.63 11.06 4.32
C TRP A 48 9.51 9.81 4.52
N ALA A 49 10.69 9.96 5.12
CA ALA A 49 11.49 8.82 5.53
C ALA A 49 10.74 7.90 6.52
N THR A 50 9.93 8.49 7.41
CA THR A 50 9.10 7.74 8.37
C THR A 50 7.83 7.18 7.72
N VAL A 51 7.10 8.01 6.97
CA VAL A 51 5.76 7.67 6.45
C VAL A 51 5.83 6.75 5.23
N CYS A 52 6.85 6.90 4.38
CA CYS A 52 6.88 6.24 3.07
C CYS A 52 8.07 5.28 2.87
N TYR A 53 9.09 5.31 3.72
CA TYR A 53 10.26 4.43 3.61
C TYR A 53 10.44 3.64 4.91
N ARG A 54 11.57 2.93 5.03
CA ARG A 54 11.92 2.21 6.25
C ARG A 54 12.71 3.13 7.19
N PRO A 55 12.14 3.57 8.33
CA PRO A 55 12.82 4.47 9.25
C PRO A 55 14.11 3.87 9.78
N GLY A 56 15.11 4.72 10.03
CA GLY A 56 16.40 4.29 10.58
C GLY A 56 17.32 3.54 9.63
N ARG A 57 16.93 3.36 8.35
CA ARG A 57 17.71 2.66 7.32
C ARG A 57 18.30 3.63 6.29
N GLY A 58 19.27 4.42 6.73
CA GLY A 58 19.98 5.34 5.83
C GLY A 58 20.73 4.60 4.73
N VAL A 59 20.66 5.12 3.49
CA VAL A 59 21.37 4.57 2.33
C VAL A 59 22.57 5.47 2.00
N PRO A 60 23.81 4.94 1.92
CA PRO A 60 24.97 5.73 1.52
C PRO A 60 24.80 6.32 0.11
N ALA A 61 25.38 7.48 -0.13
CA ALA A 61 25.38 8.10 -1.45
C ALA A 61 25.99 7.15 -2.50
N GLY A 62 25.30 6.99 -3.63
CA GLY A 62 25.73 6.11 -4.72
C GLY A 62 25.47 4.62 -4.51
N ALA A 63 24.88 4.23 -3.37
CA ALA A 63 24.47 2.85 -3.14
C ALA A 63 23.01 2.63 -3.59
N PHE A 64 22.73 1.40 -4.04
CA PHE A 64 21.39 0.84 -4.19
C PHE A 64 21.02 0.07 -2.92
N GLN A 65 19.74 0.05 -2.55
CA GLN A 65 19.27 -0.71 -1.40
C GLN A 65 17.84 -1.20 -1.59
N GLY A 66 17.67 -2.51 -1.51
CA GLY A 66 16.34 -3.16 -1.48
C GLY A 66 16.00 -3.63 -0.05
N GLU A 67 14.73 -3.54 0.30
CA GLU A 67 14.22 -4.00 1.60
C GLU A 67 13.67 -5.42 1.44
N GLY A 68 14.49 -6.39 1.78
CA GLY A 68 14.22 -7.81 1.70
C GLY A 68 14.33 -8.43 0.30
N LEU A 69 14.52 -7.63 -0.75
CA LEU A 69 14.73 -8.10 -2.12
C LEU A 69 15.53 -7.07 -2.94
N LEU A 70 16.58 -7.54 -3.63
CA LEU A 70 17.38 -6.75 -4.57
C LEU A 70 17.84 -7.64 -5.71
N ALA A 71 17.66 -7.20 -6.97
CA ALA A 71 18.15 -7.91 -8.14
C ALA A 71 19.21 -7.11 -8.91
N LEU A 72 20.16 -7.83 -9.53
CA LEU A 72 21.22 -7.30 -10.37
C LEU A 72 21.25 -8.03 -11.70
N ASP A 73 21.08 -7.30 -12.79
CA ASP A 73 21.50 -7.72 -14.12
C ASP A 73 22.94 -7.22 -14.33
N PRO A 74 23.94 -8.11 -14.46
CA PRO A 74 25.33 -7.71 -14.64
C PRO A 74 25.61 -6.97 -15.97
N GLY A 75 24.71 -7.08 -16.95
CA GLY A 75 24.81 -6.38 -18.23
C GLY A 75 25.83 -6.95 -19.21
N ASP A 76 26.49 -8.05 -18.88
CA ASP A 76 27.54 -8.71 -19.68
C ASP A 76 27.07 -10.02 -20.33
N GLY A 77 25.77 -10.34 -20.21
CA GLY A 77 25.17 -11.59 -20.68
C GLY A 77 25.21 -12.73 -19.66
N SER A 78 25.76 -12.50 -18.47
CA SER A 78 25.66 -13.42 -17.34
C SER A 78 24.23 -13.46 -16.79
N PRO A 79 23.85 -14.55 -16.07
CA PRO A 79 22.51 -14.61 -15.44
C PRO A 79 22.23 -13.44 -14.49
N VAL A 80 20.99 -12.95 -14.51
CA VAL A 80 20.48 -12.03 -13.51
C VAL A 80 20.49 -12.70 -12.15
N ARG A 81 20.90 -11.98 -11.13
CA ARG A 81 20.99 -12.47 -9.74
C ARG A 81 20.00 -11.70 -8.85
N LEU A 82 19.31 -12.43 -8.00
CA LEU A 82 18.39 -11.90 -7.01
C LEU A 82 18.81 -12.37 -5.62
N TRP A 83 18.90 -11.49 -4.68
CA TRP A 83 19.00 -11.80 -3.26
C TRP A 83 17.70 -11.42 -2.57
N ALA A 84 17.11 -12.37 -1.85
CA ALA A 84 15.87 -12.16 -1.13
C ALA A 84 15.94 -12.72 0.30
N ALA A 85 15.15 -12.14 1.20
CA ALA A 85 15.01 -12.57 2.58
C ALA A 85 14.71 -14.07 2.68
N THR A 86 15.32 -14.75 3.64
CA THR A 86 15.05 -16.18 3.90
C THR A 86 13.74 -16.40 4.65
N ASP A 87 13.33 -15.45 5.47
CA ASP A 87 12.03 -15.39 6.14
C ASP A 87 11.38 -14.02 5.91
N PRO A 88 10.77 -13.79 4.73
CA PRO A 88 10.24 -12.48 4.36
C PRO A 88 9.09 -11.99 5.25
N LEU A 89 8.49 -12.87 6.06
CA LEU A 89 7.34 -12.55 6.90
C LEU A 89 7.75 -11.93 8.24
N HIS A 90 8.90 -12.35 8.79
CA HIS A 90 9.31 -11.98 10.15
C HIS A 90 10.68 -11.30 10.21
N GLU A 91 11.53 -11.50 9.21
CA GLU A 91 12.85 -10.88 9.15
C GLU A 91 13.13 -10.34 7.73
N VAL A 92 13.09 -9.03 7.57
CA VAL A 92 13.32 -8.35 6.29
C VAL A 92 14.66 -7.62 6.34
N PRO A 93 15.76 -8.20 5.82
CA PRO A 93 17.03 -7.53 5.75
C PRO A 93 17.03 -6.39 4.74
N SER A 94 17.77 -5.32 5.01
CA SER A 94 18.20 -4.38 3.98
C SER A 94 19.35 -5.01 3.19
N ILE A 95 19.25 -5.00 1.85
CA ILE A 95 20.26 -5.55 0.95
C ILE A 95 20.84 -4.40 0.16
N ARG A 96 22.15 -4.18 0.29
CA ARG A 96 22.83 -3.04 -0.30
C ARG A 96 23.78 -3.47 -1.42
N LEU A 97 23.83 -2.66 -2.47
CA LEU A 97 24.76 -2.83 -3.58
C LEU A 97 25.53 -1.54 -3.81
N THR A 98 26.87 -1.65 -3.85
CA THR A 98 27.77 -0.57 -4.27
C THR A 98 28.65 -1.06 -5.41
N VAL A 99 29.09 -0.14 -6.28
CA VAL A 99 29.93 -0.49 -7.44
C VAL A 99 31.27 0.23 -7.36
N THR A 100 32.36 -0.54 -7.44
CA THR A 100 33.71 -0.02 -7.46
C THR A 100 34.56 -0.77 -8.49
N GLY A 101 35.18 -0.05 -9.41
CA GLY A 101 36.10 -0.66 -10.40
C GLY A 101 35.46 -1.69 -11.32
N GLY A 102 34.16 -1.60 -11.61
CA GLY A 102 33.44 -2.58 -12.44
C GLY A 102 33.03 -3.86 -11.70
N VAL A 103 33.04 -3.81 -10.37
CA VAL A 103 32.56 -4.88 -9.50
C VAL A 103 31.44 -4.35 -8.59
N ALA A 104 30.31 -5.03 -8.57
CA ALA A 104 29.23 -4.81 -7.63
C ALA A 104 29.49 -5.63 -6.36
N GLU A 105 29.58 -4.96 -5.22
CA GLU A 105 29.67 -5.58 -3.91
C GLU A 105 28.30 -5.56 -3.26
N ILE A 106 27.82 -6.74 -2.85
CA ILE A 106 26.52 -6.94 -2.24
C ILE A 106 26.70 -7.28 -0.76
N GLU A 107 26.02 -6.54 0.09
CA GLU A 107 25.99 -6.70 1.55
C GLU A 107 24.55 -6.77 2.06
N ALA A 108 24.30 -7.45 3.18
CA ALA A 108 23.01 -7.49 3.84
C ALA A 108 23.16 -7.43 5.37
N ASP A 109 22.14 -6.87 6.06
CA ASP A 109 22.10 -6.82 7.52
C ASP A 109 21.28 -7.96 8.16
N GLY A 110 21.03 -9.00 7.40
CA GLY A 110 20.35 -10.22 7.83
C GLY A 110 20.42 -11.34 6.77
N PRO A 111 19.79 -12.49 7.02
CA PRO A 111 19.93 -13.67 6.18
C PRO A 111 19.20 -13.50 4.85
N VAL A 112 19.93 -13.73 3.77
CA VAL A 112 19.44 -13.73 2.39
C VAL A 112 19.80 -15.02 1.67
N LYS A 113 18.98 -15.38 0.67
CA LYS A 113 19.25 -16.46 -0.27
C LYS A 113 19.32 -15.89 -1.68
N GLU A 114 20.13 -16.52 -2.52
CA GLU A 114 20.32 -16.13 -3.91
C GLU A 114 19.47 -16.99 -4.86
N TRP A 115 18.92 -16.36 -5.88
CA TRP A 115 18.28 -16.94 -7.07
C TRP A 115 18.95 -16.39 -8.32
N THR A 116 18.83 -17.11 -9.43
CA THR A 116 19.30 -16.66 -10.73
C THR A 116 18.20 -16.82 -11.77
N GLY A 117 18.18 -15.91 -12.74
CA GLY A 117 17.22 -15.91 -13.83
C GLY A 117 17.78 -15.27 -15.09
N THR A 118 16.94 -15.07 -16.09
CA THR A 118 17.33 -14.52 -17.39
C THR A 118 16.93 -13.07 -17.57
N ASP A 119 16.03 -12.56 -16.73
CA ASP A 119 15.46 -11.21 -16.85
C ASP A 119 15.19 -10.59 -15.48
N ILE A 120 15.52 -9.31 -15.33
CA ILE A 120 15.42 -8.58 -14.05
C ILE A 120 13.97 -8.35 -13.60
N GLN A 121 13.00 -8.42 -14.52
CA GLN A 121 11.58 -8.30 -14.19
C GLN A 121 10.96 -9.64 -13.82
N SER A 122 11.50 -10.76 -14.37
CA SER A 122 10.95 -12.10 -14.13
C SER A 122 11.53 -12.78 -12.89
N VAL A 123 12.81 -12.55 -12.54
CA VAL A 123 13.45 -13.26 -11.43
C VAL A 123 12.74 -13.01 -10.07
N PRO A 124 12.17 -11.84 -9.75
CA PRO A 124 11.34 -11.68 -8.55
C PRO A 124 10.04 -12.49 -8.61
N ALA A 125 9.47 -12.69 -9.82
CA ALA A 125 8.29 -13.51 -10.02
C ALA A 125 8.60 -15.00 -9.72
N ASP A 126 9.74 -15.52 -10.22
CA ASP A 126 10.19 -16.89 -9.96
C ASP A 126 10.41 -17.12 -8.45
N TRP A 127 10.96 -16.11 -7.75
CA TRP A 127 11.07 -16.15 -6.30
C TRP A 127 9.69 -16.20 -5.62
N ALA A 128 8.74 -15.36 -6.03
CA ALA A 128 7.40 -15.33 -5.47
C ALA A 128 6.66 -16.66 -5.71
N ASP A 129 6.79 -17.25 -6.89
CA ASP A 129 6.22 -18.57 -7.23
C ASP A 129 6.80 -19.68 -6.32
N SER A 130 8.07 -19.55 -5.88
CA SER A 130 8.70 -20.51 -4.94
C SER A 130 8.08 -20.51 -3.54
N LEU A 131 7.33 -19.45 -3.17
CA LEU A 131 6.61 -19.39 -1.90
C LEU A 131 5.38 -20.29 -1.87
N ALA A 132 4.93 -20.79 -3.02
CA ALA A 132 3.81 -21.72 -3.19
C ALA A 132 2.52 -21.25 -2.49
N LEU A 133 2.21 -19.95 -2.60
CA LEU A 133 1.01 -19.37 -2.00
C LEU A 133 -0.25 -19.80 -2.77
N PRO A 134 -1.41 -19.87 -2.10
CA PRO A 134 -2.67 -20.07 -2.80
C PRO A 134 -2.97 -18.88 -3.72
N ALA A 135 -3.63 -19.16 -4.86
CA ALA A 135 -4.04 -18.10 -5.77
C ALA A 135 -4.93 -17.06 -5.05
N PRO A 136 -4.67 -15.76 -5.22
CA PRO A 136 -5.49 -14.73 -4.60
C PRO A 136 -6.91 -14.73 -5.18
N ARG A 137 -7.88 -14.30 -4.36
CA ARG A 137 -9.27 -14.15 -4.81
C ARG A 137 -9.37 -13.06 -5.87
N PRO A 138 -10.24 -13.23 -6.90
CA PRO A 138 -10.49 -12.19 -7.88
C PRO A 138 -10.91 -10.86 -7.24
N ALA A 139 -10.44 -9.75 -7.79
CA ALA A 139 -10.84 -8.43 -7.32
C ALA A 139 -12.24 -8.06 -7.81
N PRO A 140 -13.07 -7.40 -6.98
CA PRO A 140 -14.27 -6.72 -7.45
C PRO A 140 -13.90 -5.43 -8.18
N THR A 141 -14.84 -4.90 -8.96
CA THR A 141 -14.76 -3.53 -9.48
C THR A 141 -15.21 -2.53 -8.43
N VAL A 142 -14.52 -1.39 -8.31
CA VAL A 142 -14.70 -0.46 -7.19
C VAL A 142 -14.97 0.96 -7.68
N TRP A 143 -15.82 1.69 -6.97
CA TRP A 143 -15.82 3.14 -6.94
C TRP A 143 -15.39 3.60 -5.57
N CYS A 144 -14.46 4.58 -5.52
CA CYS A 144 -13.85 5.10 -4.31
C CYS A 144 -14.06 6.61 -4.22
N SER A 145 -14.37 7.15 -3.05
CA SER A 145 -14.65 8.58 -2.87
C SER A 145 -13.39 9.47 -2.78
N TRP A 146 -12.16 8.91 -2.73
CA TRP A 146 -10.96 9.65 -2.33
C TRP A 146 -10.58 10.78 -3.29
N TYR A 147 -10.23 10.51 -4.54
CA TYR A 147 -9.59 11.48 -5.44
C TYR A 147 -10.48 12.60 -5.98
N GLU A 148 -11.76 12.57 -5.69
CA GLU A 148 -12.66 13.67 -6.00
C GLU A 148 -13.00 14.50 -4.78
N TYR A 149 -13.28 13.83 -3.65
CA TYR A 149 -13.85 14.48 -2.48
C TYR A 149 -12.86 14.65 -1.33
N PHE A 150 -11.79 13.83 -1.29
CA PHE A 150 -10.86 13.75 -0.16
C PHE A 150 -11.64 13.66 1.16
N THR A 151 -11.12 14.25 2.23
CA THR A 151 -11.77 14.27 3.54
C THR A 151 -13.07 15.08 3.60
N ALA A 152 -13.42 15.80 2.52
CA ALA A 152 -14.65 16.60 2.45
C ALA A 152 -15.88 15.80 1.97
N VAL A 153 -15.73 14.50 1.67
CA VAL A 153 -16.84 13.64 1.23
C VAL A 153 -18.04 13.71 2.17
N THR A 154 -19.25 13.72 1.58
CA THR A 154 -20.51 13.75 2.29
C THR A 154 -21.39 12.55 1.97
N GLU A 155 -22.37 12.25 2.81
CA GLU A 155 -23.37 11.22 2.54
C GLU A 155 -24.15 11.50 1.24
N ASP A 156 -24.41 12.79 0.93
CA ASP A 156 -25.12 13.20 -0.28
C ASP A 156 -24.28 12.95 -1.55
N ASP A 157 -22.95 13.07 -1.49
CA ASP A 157 -22.03 12.72 -2.59
C ASP A 157 -22.08 11.22 -2.92
N ILE A 158 -22.13 10.38 -1.89
CA ILE A 158 -22.29 8.94 -2.08
C ILE A 158 -23.62 8.65 -2.78
N HIS A 159 -24.71 9.25 -2.33
CA HIS A 159 -26.03 9.08 -2.95
C HIS A 159 -26.09 9.61 -4.38
N GLU A 160 -25.39 10.71 -4.70
CA GLU A 160 -25.29 11.23 -6.07
C GLU A 160 -24.61 10.20 -6.98
N ASN A 161 -23.44 9.70 -6.57
CA ASN A 161 -22.70 8.74 -7.38
C ASN A 161 -23.41 7.39 -7.51
N LEU A 162 -24.13 6.92 -6.49
CA LEU A 162 -24.99 5.74 -6.58
C LEU A 162 -26.05 5.89 -7.68
N ARG A 163 -26.70 7.05 -7.80
CA ARG A 163 -27.64 7.33 -8.89
C ARG A 163 -26.96 7.40 -10.26
N ALA A 164 -25.77 8.01 -10.29
CA ALA A 164 -25.00 8.13 -11.54
C ALA A 164 -24.52 6.77 -12.05
N MET A 165 -24.10 5.86 -11.17
CA MET A 165 -23.73 4.48 -11.52
C MET A 165 -24.87 3.77 -12.25
N ASP A 166 -26.10 3.89 -11.74
CA ASP A 166 -27.28 3.28 -12.37
C ASP A 166 -27.60 3.94 -13.71
N THR A 167 -27.57 5.28 -13.76
CA THR A 167 -27.89 6.04 -14.98
C THR A 167 -26.89 5.79 -16.11
N LEU A 168 -25.61 5.65 -15.76
CA LEU A 168 -24.51 5.42 -16.72
C LEU A 168 -24.26 3.94 -16.98
N ASP A 169 -25.01 3.03 -16.37
CA ASP A 169 -24.85 1.58 -16.48
C ASP A 169 -23.39 1.14 -16.30
N LEU A 170 -22.79 1.53 -15.18
CA LEU A 170 -21.40 1.19 -14.84
C LEU A 170 -21.35 -0.09 -13.99
N PRO A 171 -20.56 -1.10 -14.38
CA PRO A 171 -20.46 -2.38 -13.68
C PRO A 171 -19.55 -2.24 -12.45
N ILE A 172 -20.06 -1.59 -11.42
CA ILE A 172 -19.37 -1.36 -10.14
C ILE A 172 -19.95 -2.32 -9.10
N ASP A 173 -19.10 -3.19 -8.57
CA ASP A 173 -19.47 -4.17 -7.54
C ASP A 173 -19.42 -3.55 -6.13
N VAL A 174 -18.44 -2.68 -5.86
CA VAL A 174 -18.19 -2.11 -4.53
C VAL A 174 -18.27 -0.58 -4.58
N VAL A 175 -18.96 0.01 -3.62
CA VAL A 175 -18.89 1.45 -3.35
C VAL A 175 -18.15 1.65 -2.04
N GLN A 176 -16.91 2.14 -2.14
CA GLN A 176 -16.00 2.36 -1.02
C GLN A 176 -16.07 3.80 -0.55
N ILE A 177 -16.43 3.98 0.71
CA ILE A 177 -16.32 5.26 1.42
C ILE A 177 -14.89 5.34 1.95
N ASP A 178 -14.11 6.30 1.45
CA ASP A 178 -12.74 6.56 1.88
C ASP A 178 -12.70 7.51 3.09
N ASP A 179 -11.53 8.05 3.45
CA ASP A 179 -11.32 8.97 4.57
C ASP A 179 -12.29 10.16 4.55
N GLY A 180 -12.79 10.54 5.72
CA GLY A 180 -13.67 11.70 5.93
C GLY A 180 -15.03 11.38 6.54
N TYR A 181 -15.42 10.12 6.68
CA TYR A 181 -16.68 9.74 7.34
C TYR A 181 -16.57 9.78 8.87
N GLN A 182 -15.40 9.45 9.41
CA GLN A 182 -15.11 9.38 10.84
C GLN A 182 -14.77 10.76 11.42
N SER A 183 -14.90 10.90 12.75
CA SER A 183 -14.62 12.15 13.47
C SER A 183 -13.12 12.45 13.60
N ALA A 184 -12.29 11.41 13.80
CA ALA A 184 -10.83 11.49 13.91
C ALA A 184 -10.20 10.12 13.60
N LEU A 185 -8.89 10.09 13.33
CA LEU A 185 -8.14 8.85 13.25
C LEU A 185 -8.07 8.21 14.65
N GLY A 186 -8.47 6.95 14.73
CA GLY A 186 -8.66 6.24 15.98
C GLY A 186 -10.13 6.15 16.43
N ASP A 187 -10.97 7.11 16.10
CA ASP A 187 -12.39 7.16 16.49
C ASP A 187 -13.31 6.62 15.36
N TRP A 188 -13.07 5.40 14.90
CA TRP A 188 -13.66 4.82 13.68
C TRP A 188 -15.17 4.66 13.72
N LEU A 189 -15.76 4.55 14.92
CA LEU A 189 -17.19 4.40 15.11
C LEU A 189 -17.92 5.71 15.37
N ASN A 190 -17.19 6.84 15.48
CA ASN A 190 -17.75 8.18 15.62
C ASN A 190 -17.77 8.85 14.24
N LEU A 191 -18.93 9.38 13.87
CA LEU A 191 -19.12 10.02 12.57
C LEU A 191 -18.68 11.49 12.59
N SER A 192 -18.13 11.95 11.47
CA SER A 192 -18.05 13.37 11.19
C SER A 192 -19.47 13.95 10.99
N GLY A 193 -19.63 15.26 11.15
CA GLY A 193 -20.95 15.90 10.95
C GLY A 193 -21.50 15.82 9.52
N ARG A 194 -20.75 15.23 8.57
CA ARG A 194 -21.12 15.05 7.17
C ARG A 194 -21.87 13.74 6.88
N PHE A 195 -21.88 12.82 7.84
CA PHE A 195 -22.56 11.54 7.74
C PHE A 195 -23.57 11.38 8.89
N ARG A 196 -24.74 10.84 8.59
CA ARG A 196 -25.82 10.61 9.57
C ARG A 196 -25.81 9.20 10.12
N SER A 197 -25.46 8.20 9.28
CA SER A 197 -25.50 6.79 9.66
C SER A 197 -24.61 5.93 8.78
N ARG A 198 -23.59 5.27 9.34
CA ARG A 198 -22.79 4.26 8.61
C ARG A 198 -23.67 3.12 8.10
N ARG A 199 -24.52 2.56 8.97
CA ARG A 199 -25.49 1.52 8.59
C ARG A 199 -26.44 2.01 7.49
N GLY A 200 -26.97 3.22 7.61
CA GLY A 200 -27.89 3.77 6.61
C GLY A 200 -27.27 3.88 5.22
N ILE A 201 -25.99 4.28 5.14
CA ILE A 201 -25.30 4.37 3.85
C ILE A 201 -24.94 2.97 3.31
N ALA A 202 -24.51 2.03 4.15
CA ALA A 202 -24.27 0.65 3.75
C ALA A 202 -25.56 -0.01 3.22
N ASP A 203 -26.70 0.20 3.86
CA ASP A 203 -28.00 -0.30 3.41
C ASP A 203 -28.42 0.33 2.08
N ALA A 204 -28.18 1.63 1.88
CA ALA A 204 -28.47 2.32 0.61
C ALA A 204 -27.62 1.77 -0.55
N ILE A 205 -26.35 1.45 -0.33
CA ILE A 205 -25.45 0.81 -1.29
C ILE A 205 -25.97 -0.59 -1.64
N ARG A 206 -26.25 -1.39 -0.62
CA ARG A 206 -26.72 -2.79 -0.77
C ARG A 206 -28.10 -2.90 -1.42
N ALA A 207 -28.98 -1.94 -1.14
CA ALA A 207 -30.32 -1.86 -1.80
C ALA A 207 -30.23 -1.70 -3.32
N ARG A 208 -29.06 -1.28 -3.85
CA ARG A 208 -28.78 -1.18 -5.29
C ARG A 208 -28.00 -2.39 -5.85
N GLY A 209 -27.90 -3.48 -5.06
CA GLY A 209 -27.22 -4.71 -5.46
C GLY A 209 -25.70 -4.60 -5.43
N ARG A 210 -25.12 -3.57 -4.77
CA ARG A 210 -23.68 -3.36 -4.65
C ARG A 210 -23.20 -3.70 -3.24
N ARG A 211 -21.92 -3.95 -3.10
CA ARG A 211 -21.24 -4.19 -1.83
C ARG A 211 -20.83 -2.86 -1.21
N ALA A 212 -20.95 -2.73 0.12
CA ALA A 212 -20.47 -1.56 0.83
C ALA A 212 -19.00 -1.76 1.25
N GLY A 213 -18.16 -0.79 0.89
CA GLY A 213 -16.76 -0.72 1.28
C GLY A 213 -16.47 0.45 2.21
N ILE A 214 -15.49 0.30 3.09
CA ILE A 214 -15.07 1.34 4.01
C ILE A 214 -13.55 1.37 4.18
N TRP A 215 -13.02 2.57 4.37
CA TRP A 215 -11.61 2.85 4.64
C TRP A 215 -11.37 2.99 6.15
N THR A 216 -10.20 2.55 6.60
CA THR A 216 -9.66 2.85 7.94
C THR A 216 -8.14 2.91 7.90
N ALA A 217 -7.52 3.64 8.85
CA ALA A 217 -6.09 3.60 9.15
C ALA A 217 -5.88 2.99 10.55
N PRO A 218 -6.02 1.67 10.71
CA PRO A 218 -6.31 1.02 12.00
C PRO A 218 -5.18 1.13 13.02
N PHE A 219 -3.96 1.42 12.59
CA PHE A 219 -2.79 1.55 13.46
C PHE A 219 -2.41 3.01 13.75
N LEU A 220 -3.11 3.98 13.14
CA LEU A 220 -2.89 5.41 13.41
C LEU A 220 -3.89 5.95 14.43
N VAL A 221 -3.40 6.85 15.28
CA VAL A 221 -4.19 7.55 16.29
C VAL A 221 -3.85 9.04 16.24
N ASP A 222 -4.88 9.88 16.01
CA ASP A 222 -4.75 11.33 16.17
C ASP A 222 -4.65 11.69 17.66
N PRO A 223 -3.66 12.50 18.07
CA PRO A 223 -3.57 12.99 19.45
C PRO A 223 -4.85 13.65 19.98
N ALA A 224 -5.66 14.26 19.09
CA ALA A 224 -6.91 14.91 19.44
C ALA A 224 -8.12 13.94 19.45
N SER A 225 -7.93 12.66 19.17
CA SER A 225 -9.00 11.66 19.20
C SER A 225 -9.45 11.35 20.63
N ALA A 226 -10.72 10.97 20.79
CA ALA A 226 -11.24 10.48 22.06
C ALA A 226 -10.49 9.23 22.55
N LEU A 227 -10.00 8.40 21.62
CA LEU A 227 -9.16 7.25 21.94
C LEU A 227 -7.86 7.67 22.62
N ALA A 228 -7.11 8.61 22.05
CA ALA A 228 -5.83 9.07 22.63
C ALA A 228 -6.00 9.74 23.99
N GLU A 229 -7.07 10.52 24.15
CA GLU A 229 -7.40 11.21 25.40
C GLU A 229 -7.76 10.20 26.51
N THR A 230 -8.59 9.20 26.16
CA THR A 230 -9.16 8.28 27.16
C THR A 230 -8.20 7.13 27.50
N TYR A 231 -7.43 6.63 26.52
CA TYR A 231 -6.62 5.43 26.64
C TYR A 231 -5.17 5.64 26.16
N PRO A 232 -4.43 6.59 26.77
CA PRO A 232 -3.04 6.90 26.34
C PRO A 232 -2.08 5.73 26.55
N ASP A 233 -2.42 4.75 27.37
CA ASP A 233 -1.67 3.50 27.58
C ASP A 233 -1.83 2.46 26.46
N TRP A 234 -2.77 2.67 25.54
CA TRP A 234 -2.92 1.84 24.35
C TRP A 234 -1.97 2.21 23.20
N LEU A 235 -1.13 3.22 23.40
CA LEU A 235 -0.19 3.68 22.38
C LEU A 235 1.17 3.02 22.54
N VAL A 236 1.79 2.63 21.41
CA VAL A 236 3.19 2.21 21.36
C VAL A 236 4.06 3.34 21.91
N ARG A 237 5.13 3.01 22.62
CA ARG A 237 6.06 3.98 23.22
C ARG A 237 7.38 4.03 22.47
N ASP A 238 8.00 5.20 22.47
CA ASP A 238 9.40 5.34 22.12
C ASP A 238 10.31 4.86 23.28
N PRO A 239 11.63 4.78 23.11
CA PRO A 239 12.55 4.36 24.18
C PRO A 239 12.54 5.28 25.43
N ASP A 240 12.08 6.52 25.29
CA ASP A 240 11.98 7.50 26.38
C ASP A 240 10.62 7.44 27.11
N GLY A 241 9.71 6.58 26.64
CA GLY A 241 8.38 6.36 27.23
C GLY A 241 7.28 7.29 26.70
N ASN A 242 7.56 8.14 25.71
CA ASN A 242 6.54 8.97 25.06
C ASN A 242 5.74 8.16 24.03
N PRO A 243 4.53 8.60 23.63
CA PRO A 243 3.85 8.00 22.49
C PRO A 243 4.73 8.00 21.24
N LEU A 244 4.85 6.84 20.58
CA LEU A 244 5.66 6.69 19.37
C LEU A 244 5.08 7.53 18.24
N HIS A 245 5.91 8.42 17.67
CA HIS A 245 5.53 9.26 16.54
C HIS A 245 5.54 8.46 15.22
N ALA A 246 4.41 8.45 14.52
CA ALA A 246 4.21 7.73 13.26
C ALA A 246 4.37 8.63 12.02
N GLY A 247 4.92 9.82 12.17
CA GLY A 247 4.97 10.84 11.14
C GLY A 247 3.84 11.88 11.27
N ARG A 248 3.83 12.85 10.35
CA ARG A 248 2.86 13.94 10.30
C ARG A 248 2.05 13.86 9.01
N ASN A 249 0.72 13.88 9.15
CA ASN A 249 -0.21 13.98 8.06
C ASN A 249 -1.48 14.72 8.51
N TRP A 250 -2.31 15.21 7.60
CA TRP A 250 -3.52 16.01 7.87
C TRP A 250 -3.27 17.22 8.79
N GLY A 251 -2.04 17.72 8.84
CA GLY A 251 -1.66 18.82 9.75
C GLY A 251 -1.36 18.40 11.19
N HIS A 252 -1.47 17.13 11.53
CA HIS A 252 -1.25 16.57 12.87
C HIS A 252 -0.03 15.65 12.91
N ASP A 253 0.63 15.59 14.05
CA ASP A 253 1.53 14.51 14.40
C ASP A 253 0.68 13.30 14.79
N LEU A 254 1.08 12.10 14.38
CA LEU A 254 0.28 10.89 14.58
C LEU A 254 1.00 9.90 15.48
N TYR A 255 0.22 9.14 16.23
CA TYR A 255 0.69 8.08 17.13
C TYR A 255 0.33 6.69 16.61
N VAL A 256 0.92 5.67 17.23
CA VAL A 256 0.71 4.26 16.87
C VAL A 256 -0.13 3.57 17.93
N LEU A 257 -1.20 2.90 17.50
CA LEU A 257 -1.99 2.01 18.35
C LEU A 257 -1.20 0.71 18.64
N ASP A 258 -1.08 0.34 19.90
CA ASP A 258 -0.44 -0.91 20.32
C ASP A 258 -1.43 -2.08 20.28
N THR A 259 -1.49 -2.79 19.17
CA THR A 259 -2.36 -3.97 18.99
C THR A 259 -1.96 -5.17 19.85
N THR A 260 -0.80 -5.09 20.54
CA THR A 260 -0.39 -6.12 21.52
C THR A 260 -0.94 -5.84 22.92
N HIS A 261 -1.48 -4.65 23.18
CA HIS A 261 -2.21 -4.33 24.40
C HIS A 261 -3.61 -4.99 24.36
N PRO A 262 -4.02 -5.82 25.33
CA PRO A 262 -5.25 -6.60 25.24
C PRO A 262 -6.52 -5.77 25.00
N ALA A 263 -6.63 -4.60 25.67
CA ALA A 263 -7.80 -3.74 25.51
C ALA A 263 -7.80 -3.01 24.16
N ALA A 264 -6.63 -2.61 23.63
CA ALA A 264 -6.52 -2.04 22.29
C ALA A 264 -6.83 -3.08 21.20
N ALA A 265 -6.39 -4.33 21.37
CA ALA A 265 -6.74 -5.44 20.50
C ALA A 265 -8.26 -5.70 20.49
N ALA A 266 -8.89 -5.71 21.68
CA ALA A 266 -10.35 -5.85 21.80
C ALA A 266 -11.09 -4.69 21.12
N TYR A 267 -10.64 -3.46 21.33
CA TYR A 267 -11.20 -2.27 20.65
C TYR A 267 -11.11 -2.41 19.13
N LEU A 268 -9.94 -2.77 18.59
CA LEU A 268 -9.76 -2.94 17.15
C LEU A 268 -10.70 -4.03 16.61
N THR A 269 -10.81 -5.16 17.29
CA THR A 269 -11.73 -6.24 16.94
C THR A 269 -13.18 -5.75 16.93
N ASP A 270 -13.60 -5.02 17.96
CA ASP A 270 -14.98 -4.49 18.07
C ASP A 270 -15.29 -3.49 16.97
N VAL A 271 -14.33 -2.64 16.57
CA VAL A 271 -14.49 -1.71 15.44
C VAL A 271 -14.82 -2.48 14.16
N PHE A 272 -14.00 -3.45 13.79
CA PHE A 272 -14.19 -4.18 12.53
C PHE A 272 -15.41 -5.11 12.57
N ALA A 273 -15.69 -5.76 13.69
CA ALA A 273 -16.91 -6.55 13.89
C ALA A 273 -18.18 -5.68 13.78
N THR A 274 -18.16 -4.46 14.33
CA THR A 274 -19.26 -3.50 14.22
C THR A 274 -19.47 -3.06 12.77
N LEU A 275 -18.41 -2.67 12.06
CA LEU A 275 -18.49 -2.29 10.65
C LEU A 275 -19.03 -3.45 9.80
N ARG A 276 -18.57 -4.69 10.07
CA ARG A 276 -19.08 -5.88 9.42
C ARG A 276 -20.58 -6.10 9.69
N ALA A 277 -21.01 -5.94 10.94
CA ALA A 277 -22.41 -6.06 11.35
C ALA A 277 -23.30 -4.93 10.80
N GLU A 278 -22.73 -3.78 10.46
CA GLU A 278 -23.41 -2.66 9.77
C GLU A 278 -23.57 -2.90 8.27
N GLY A 279 -22.95 -3.96 7.71
CA GLY A 279 -23.15 -4.40 6.32
C GLY A 279 -22.00 -4.11 5.38
N TYR A 280 -20.85 -3.68 5.89
CA TYR A 280 -19.62 -3.57 5.10
C TYR A 280 -18.98 -4.94 4.91
N ASP A 281 -18.50 -5.23 3.71
CA ASP A 281 -17.82 -6.49 3.36
C ASP A 281 -16.60 -6.30 2.45
N TYR A 282 -16.21 -5.05 2.21
CA TYR A 282 -14.96 -4.64 1.58
C TYR A 282 -14.27 -3.62 2.48
N PHE A 283 -13.02 -3.91 2.86
CA PHE A 283 -12.25 -3.10 3.79
C PHE A 283 -10.93 -2.68 3.15
N LYS A 284 -10.73 -1.37 2.96
CA LYS A 284 -9.41 -0.81 2.67
C LYS A 284 -8.79 -0.39 4.00
N VAL A 285 -7.69 -1.03 4.35
CA VAL A 285 -6.91 -0.70 5.55
C VAL A 285 -5.60 -0.05 5.12
N ASP A 286 -5.35 1.15 5.64
CA ASP A 286 -4.34 2.06 5.14
C ASP A 286 -3.35 2.49 6.22
N PHE A 287 -2.25 3.16 5.82
CA PHE A 287 -1.18 3.61 6.72
C PHE A 287 -0.63 2.48 7.60
N LEU A 288 -0.59 1.28 7.04
CA LEU A 288 -0.27 0.06 7.79
C LEU A 288 1.20 -0.02 8.23
N TYR A 289 2.09 0.79 7.62
CA TYR A 289 3.48 0.92 8.04
C TYR A 289 3.61 1.25 9.54
N ALA A 290 2.63 1.98 10.09
CA ALA A 290 2.64 2.40 11.50
C ALA A 290 2.70 1.21 12.47
N GLY A 291 1.98 0.11 12.17
CA GLY A 291 2.01 -1.11 12.97
C GLY A 291 3.37 -1.80 13.01
N ALA A 292 4.24 -1.52 12.04
CA ALA A 292 5.57 -2.11 11.90
C ALA A 292 6.72 -1.15 12.28
N LEU A 293 6.42 0.00 12.88
CA LEU A 293 7.45 0.92 13.40
C LEU A 293 8.12 0.33 14.64
N ASP A 294 9.43 0.59 14.76
CA ASP A 294 10.19 0.23 15.95
C ASP A 294 9.66 1.01 17.17
N GLY A 295 9.39 0.31 18.26
CA GLY A 295 8.88 0.91 19.49
C GLY A 295 8.68 -0.12 20.59
N VAL A 296 8.43 0.36 21.80
CA VAL A 296 8.17 -0.46 22.99
C VAL A 296 6.69 -0.78 23.05
N ARG A 297 6.36 -2.07 22.98
CA ARG A 297 4.99 -2.59 22.99
C ARG A 297 4.67 -3.29 24.30
N HIS A 298 3.40 -3.33 24.63
CA HIS A 298 2.87 -3.94 25.87
C HIS A 298 3.35 -5.39 26.04
N SER A 299 3.30 -6.21 25.00
CA SER A 299 3.73 -7.61 25.07
C SER A 299 5.24 -7.82 24.92
N GLY A 300 6.01 -6.79 24.56
CA GLY A 300 7.42 -6.91 24.17
C GLY A 300 7.64 -7.55 22.80
N ALA A 301 6.59 -7.76 21.99
CA ALA A 301 6.71 -8.30 20.65
C ALA A 301 7.52 -7.37 19.73
N ASP A 302 8.27 -7.97 18.79
CA ASP A 302 8.92 -7.22 17.73
C ASP A 302 7.89 -6.57 16.78
N PRO A 303 8.29 -5.54 16.01
CA PRO A 303 7.37 -4.77 15.18
C PRO A 303 6.61 -5.60 14.14
N LEU A 304 7.28 -6.56 13.46
CA LEU A 304 6.66 -7.34 12.39
C LEU A 304 5.66 -8.37 12.96
N THR A 305 5.99 -8.99 14.08
CA THR A 305 5.05 -9.86 14.81
C THR A 305 3.81 -9.07 15.24
N ALA A 306 3.98 -7.87 15.82
CA ALA A 306 2.86 -7.03 16.24
C ALA A 306 2.01 -6.57 15.06
N TYR A 307 2.62 -6.17 13.95
CA TYR A 307 1.94 -5.82 12.71
C TYR A 307 1.05 -6.96 12.20
N ARG A 308 1.63 -8.15 12.03
CA ARG A 308 0.91 -9.32 11.54
C ARG A 308 -0.22 -9.75 12.49
N LEU A 309 0.01 -9.67 13.82
CA LEU A 309 -1.03 -9.89 14.82
C LEU A 309 -2.21 -8.93 14.63
N GLY A 310 -1.94 -7.62 14.47
CA GLY A 310 -2.98 -6.61 14.25
C GLY A 310 -3.82 -6.88 13.01
N ILE A 311 -3.19 -7.28 11.89
CA ILE A 311 -3.93 -7.65 10.67
C ILE A 311 -4.72 -8.95 10.86
N ALA A 312 -4.19 -9.92 11.60
CA ALA A 312 -4.92 -11.16 11.90
C ALA A 312 -6.19 -10.90 12.72
N LEU A 313 -6.14 -10.00 13.72
CA LEU A 313 -7.32 -9.55 14.48
C LEU A 313 -8.38 -8.93 13.56
N ILE A 314 -7.96 -8.07 12.63
CA ILE A 314 -8.86 -7.47 11.64
C ILE A 314 -9.51 -8.56 10.78
N ARG A 315 -8.71 -9.48 10.22
CA ARG A 315 -9.21 -10.57 9.38
C ARG A 315 -10.20 -11.47 10.12
N GLU A 316 -9.93 -11.79 11.37
CA GLU A 316 -10.83 -12.58 12.21
C GLU A 316 -12.17 -11.85 12.43
N ALA A 317 -12.12 -10.55 12.74
CA ALA A 317 -13.31 -9.74 13.00
C ALA A 317 -14.21 -9.55 11.77
N ILE A 318 -13.63 -9.39 10.57
CA ILE A 318 -14.42 -9.23 9.33
C ILE A 318 -14.84 -10.55 8.69
N GLY A 319 -14.21 -11.67 9.06
CA GLY A 319 -14.45 -12.99 8.48
C GLY A 319 -13.71 -13.22 7.14
N ALA A 320 -13.64 -14.51 6.75
CA ALA A 320 -12.88 -14.93 5.56
C ALA A 320 -13.54 -14.51 4.23
N ASP A 321 -14.84 -14.23 4.22
CA ASP A 321 -15.63 -13.85 3.03
C ASP A 321 -15.52 -12.35 2.69
N ALA A 322 -15.19 -11.49 3.65
CA ALA A 322 -14.94 -10.08 3.40
C ALA A 322 -13.65 -9.88 2.59
N TYR A 323 -13.64 -8.87 1.73
CA TYR A 323 -12.46 -8.51 0.92
C TYR A 323 -11.59 -7.52 1.67
N LEU A 324 -10.28 -7.78 1.76
CA LEU A 324 -9.32 -6.96 2.51
C LEU A 324 -8.24 -6.44 1.58
N LEU A 325 -8.22 -5.13 1.36
CA LEU A 325 -7.22 -4.39 0.61
C LEU A 325 -6.26 -3.70 1.59
N GLY A 326 -4.96 -3.99 1.47
CA GLY A 326 -3.90 -3.30 2.21
C GLY A 326 -3.35 -2.10 1.46
N CYS A 327 -3.01 -1.03 2.18
CA CYS A 327 -2.38 0.17 1.64
C CYS A 327 -1.38 0.74 2.66
N GLY A 328 -0.32 1.44 2.20
CA GLY A 328 0.74 1.93 3.08
C GLY A 328 1.39 0.81 3.91
N ALA A 329 1.42 -0.41 3.38
CA ALA A 329 1.77 -1.63 4.09
C ALA A 329 3.21 -2.06 3.83
N PRO A 330 3.96 -2.53 4.84
CA PRO A 330 5.22 -3.24 4.60
C PRO A 330 4.98 -4.40 3.63
N ILE A 331 5.70 -4.41 2.50
CA ILE A 331 5.39 -5.34 1.39
C ILE A 331 5.60 -6.81 1.81
N LEU A 332 6.81 -7.21 2.11
CA LEU A 332 7.10 -8.62 2.37
C LEU A 332 6.40 -9.15 3.63
N PRO A 333 6.35 -8.42 4.76
CA PRO A 333 5.60 -8.86 5.94
C PRO A 333 4.10 -9.01 5.72
N SER A 334 3.55 -8.45 4.64
CA SER A 334 2.12 -8.54 4.31
C SER A 334 1.73 -9.80 3.53
N ILE A 335 2.70 -10.58 3.07
CA ILE A 335 2.44 -11.81 2.30
C ILE A 335 1.52 -12.75 3.09
N GLY A 336 0.45 -13.20 2.42
CA GLY A 336 -0.55 -14.12 2.97
C GLY A 336 -1.62 -13.48 3.86
N LEU A 337 -1.65 -12.13 4.02
CA LEU A 337 -2.62 -11.44 4.88
C LEU A 337 -3.76 -10.77 4.11
N PHE A 338 -3.54 -10.40 2.86
CA PHE A 338 -4.45 -9.56 2.07
C PHE A 338 -4.94 -10.24 0.80
N ASP A 339 -6.12 -9.85 0.35
CA ASP A 339 -6.66 -10.26 -0.95
C ASP A 339 -6.10 -9.39 -2.07
N ALA A 340 -5.93 -8.09 -1.79
CA ALA A 340 -5.30 -7.13 -2.70
C ALA A 340 -4.36 -6.19 -1.93
N MET A 341 -3.43 -5.57 -2.64
CA MET A 341 -2.46 -4.63 -2.08
C MET A 341 -2.27 -3.45 -3.02
N ARG A 342 -2.34 -2.22 -2.48
CA ARG A 342 -1.81 -1.04 -3.14
C ARG A 342 -0.31 -1.21 -3.32
N VAL A 343 0.16 -1.11 -4.55
CA VAL A 343 1.55 -1.40 -4.92
C VAL A 343 2.35 -0.16 -5.32
N SER A 344 1.77 1.04 -5.14
CA SER A 344 2.40 2.30 -5.54
C SER A 344 2.10 3.42 -4.54
N PRO A 345 2.85 4.55 -4.58
CA PRO A 345 2.39 5.81 -4.01
C PRO A 345 1.03 6.19 -4.58
N ASP A 346 0.34 7.09 -3.89
CA ASP A 346 -0.91 7.64 -4.38
C ASP A 346 -0.72 8.29 -5.75
N THR A 347 -1.66 8.04 -6.65
CA THR A 347 -1.75 8.82 -7.88
C THR A 347 -2.25 10.24 -7.58
N ALA A 348 -2.26 11.10 -8.61
CA ALA A 348 -2.78 12.47 -8.50
C ALA A 348 -3.34 12.94 -9.84
N PRO A 349 -4.15 14.02 -9.86
CA PRO A 349 -4.55 14.66 -11.10
C PRO A 349 -3.37 15.22 -11.92
N HIS A 350 -2.18 15.35 -11.33
CA HIS A 350 -0.95 15.83 -11.96
C HIS A 350 0.08 14.70 -12.12
N ARG A 351 1.03 14.90 -13.03
CA ARG A 351 2.02 13.87 -13.34
C ARG A 351 3.13 13.76 -12.32
N ARG A 352 3.73 14.90 -11.96
CA ARG A 352 4.96 14.91 -11.16
C ARG A 352 4.65 15.12 -9.69
N PRO A 353 5.35 14.41 -8.81
CA PRO A 353 5.18 14.60 -7.37
C PRO A 353 5.74 15.95 -6.95
N GLU A 354 5.20 16.50 -5.87
CA GLU A 354 5.78 17.69 -5.24
C GLU A 354 7.22 17.43 -4.80
N ALA A 355 8.07 18.45 -4.88
CA ALA A 355 9.50 18.40 -4.52
C ALA A 355 10.31 17.25 -5.17
N GLY A 356 9.78 16.57 -6.20
CA GLY A 356 10.47 15.47 -6.89
C GLY A 356 10.61 14.18 -6.07
N ASP A 357 9.92 14.06 -4.94
CA ASP A 357 9.92 12.86 -4.10
C ASP A 357 8.96 11.80 -4.68
N TYR A 358 9.51 10.70 -5.17
CA TYR A 358 8.76 9.60 -5.80
C TYR A 358 7.98 8.71 -4.82
N SER A 359 7.97 9.04 -3.54
CA SER A 359 7.04 8.46 -2.56
C SER A 359 5.76 9.29 -2.39
N GLN A 360 5.70 10.46 -3.06
CA GLN A 360 4.58 11.40 -2.95
C GLN A 360 3.61 11.28 -4.12
N PRO A 361 2.35 11.76 -3.93
CA PRO A 361 1.31 11.63 -4.93
C PRO A 361 1.70 12.17 -6.31
N GLY A 362 1.39 11.38 -7.35
CA GLY A 362 1.64 11.74 -8.74
C GLY A 362 1.51 10.53 -9.67
N GLN A 363 1.19 10.75 -10.95
CA GLN A 363 1.08 9.65 -11.91
C GLN A 363 2.46 9.01 -12.21
N ASP A 364 3.52 9.82 -12.38
CA ASP A 364 4.85 9.30 -12.70
C ASP A 364 5.42 8.39 -11.59
N PRO A 365 5.36 8.71 -10.27
CA PRO A 365 5.77 7.79 -9.20
C PRO A 365 4.88 6.55 -9.09
N ALA A 366 3.57 6.70 -9.27
CA ALA A 366 2.64 5.57 -9.24
C ALA A 366 2.91 4.58 -10.39
N GLU A 367 3.14 5.10 -11.62
CA GLU A 367 3.53 4.28 -12.76
C GLU A 367 4.88 3.57 -12.55
N PHE A 368 5.91 4.31 -12.09
CA PHE A 368 7.24 3.75 -11.86
C PHE A 368 7.19 2.57 -10.89
N THR A 369 6.54 2.76 -9.75
CA THR A 369 6.48 1.75 -8.68
C THR A 369 5.52 0.62 -9.04
N GLY A 370 4.36 0.93 -9.66
CA GLY A 370 3.40 -0.08 -10.12
C GLY A 370 4.00 -1.04 -11.14
N VAL A 371 4.79 -0.53 -12.09
CA VAL A 371 5.55 -1.37 -13.06
C VAL A 371 6.62 -2.18 -12.32
N GLY A 372 7.36 -1.59 -11.39
CA GLY A 372 8.38 -2.27 -10.59
C GLY A 372 7.83 -3.44 -9.78
N ARG A 373 6.56 -3.39 -9.38
CA ARG A 373 5.86 -4.42 -8.59
C ARG A 373 4.88 -5.28 -9.39
N GLN A 374 4.88 -5.20 -10.71
CA GLN A 374 3.98 -6.00 -11.53
C GLN A 374 4.15 -7.51 -11.31
N TRP A 375 5.35 -7.95 -10.96
CA TRP A 375 5.66 -9.35 -10.62
C TRP A 375 4.87 -9.90 -9.44
N GLN A 376 4.32 -9.04 -8.55
CA GLN A 376 3.54 -9.44 -7.37
C GLN A 376 2.11 -9.87 -7.74
N HIS A 377 1.59 -9.35 -8.87
CA HIS A 377 0.21 -9.57 -9.29
C HIS A 377 -0.10 -11.06 -9.54
N GLY A 378 -1.17 -11.54 -8.90
CA GLY A 378 -1.62 -12.94 -9.03
C GLY A 378 -0.75 -13.97 -8.29
N ARG A 379 0.37 -13.53 -7.68
CA ARG A 379 1.31 -14.37 -6.91
C ARG A 379 1.19 -14.13 -5.42
N LEU A 380 1.36 -12.87 -5.00
CA LEU A 380 1.28 -12.51 -3.58
C LEU A 380 -0.15 -12.05 -3.21
N TRP A 381 -0.80 -11.32 -4.10
CA TRP A 381 -2.12 -10.72 -4.01
C TRP A 381 -2.60 -10.23 -5.38
N ILE A 382 -3.79 -9.62 -5.42
CA ILE A 382 -4.19 -8.80 -6.56
C ILE A 382 -3.58 -7.41 -6.37
N ASN A 383 -2.81 -6.94 -7.36
CA ASN A 383 -2.28 -5.57 -7.31
C ASN A 383 -3.41 -4.54 -7.41
N ASP A 384 -3.33 -3.50 -6.59
CA ASP A 384 -4.10 -2.27 -6.73
C ASP A 384 -3.17 -1.17 -7.27
N PRO A 385 -3.28 -0.78 -8.56
CA PRO A 385 -2.45 0.26 -9.16
C PRO A 385 -2.86 1.67 -8.74
N ASP A 386 -3.88 1.80 -7.90
CA ASP A 386 -4.63 2.99 -7.57
C ASP A 386 -5.77 3.33 -8.54
N CYS A 387 -6.60 4.30 -8.16
CA CYS A 387 -7.84 4.62 -8.83
C CYS A 387 -7.65 5.23 -10.23
N LEU A 388 -8.47 4.80 -11.15
CA LEU A 388 -8.70 5.53 -12.39
C LEU A 388 -9.31 6.90 -12.08
N MET A 389 -8.72 7.94 -12.66
CA MET A 389 -9.26 9.30 -12.73
C MET A 389 -9.40 9.67 -14.21
N ALA A 390 -10.65 9.66 -14.71
CA ALA A 390 -10.95 9.86 -16.13
C ALA A 390 -11.56 11.23 -16.45
N ARG A 391 -11.79 12.09 -15.44
CA ARG A 391 -12.35 13.43 -15.62
C ARG A 391 -11.42 14.36 -16.41
N PRO A 392 -11.95 15.38 -17.15
CA PRO A 392 -11.15 16.22 -18.04
C PRO A 392 -10.03 17.01 -17.37
N ALA A 393 -10.14 17.31 -16.07
CA ALA A 393 -9.15 18.08 -15.32
C ALA A 393 -7.86 17.30 -15.00
N VAL A 394 -7.82 16.00 -15.25
CA VAL A 394 -6.64 15.14 -14.95
C VAL A 394 -5.62 15.26 -16.07
N GLU A 395 -4.38 15.59 -15.71
CA GLU A 395 -3.25 15.58 -16.65
C GLU A 395 -3.05 14.18 -17.22
N THR A 396 -2.75 14.11 -18.49
CA THR A 396 -2.44 12.83 -19.18
C THR A 396 -3.38 11.66 -18.82
N ARG A 397 -4.68 11.94 -18.59
CA ARG A 397 -5.68 10.94 -18.15
C ARG A 397 -5.71 9.68 -19.02
N ALA A 398 -5.43 9.80 -20.32
CA ALA A 398 -5.39 8.65 -21.23
C ALA A 398 -4.17 7.75 -20.96
N ARG A 399 -3.00 8.35 -20.63
CA ARG A 399 -1.81 7.59 -20.21
C ARG A 399 -2.05 6.88 -18.88
N TRP A 400 -2.66 7.59 -17.91
CA TRP A 400 -3.00 7.00 -16.62
C TRP A 400 -3.98 5.82 -16.77
N ALA A 401 -5.01 5.97 -17.59
CA ALA A 401 -5.95 4.88 -17.88
C ALA A 401 -5.25 3.67 -18.53
N ALA A 402 -4.30 3.90 -19.45
CA ALA A 402 -3.50 2.83 -20.06
C ALA A 402 -2.59 2.13 -19.04
N HIS A 403 -2.04 2.87 -18.06
CA HIS A 403 -1.26 2.27 -16.97
C HIS A 403 -2.13 1.37 -16.08
N VAL A 404 -3.31 1.84 -15.64
CA VAL A 404 -4.26 1.04 -14.85
C VAL A 404 -4.63 -0.25 -15.58
N GLU A 405 -4.87 -0.16 -16.90
CA GLU A 405 -5.15 -1.33 -17.75
C GLU A 405 -3.96 -2.30 -17.84
N ALA A 406 -2.75 -1.78 -18.03
CA ALA A 406 -1.54 -2.57 -18.23
C ALA A 406 -1.06 -3.28 -16.97
N VAL A 407 -1.17 -2.66 -15.81
CA VAL A 407 -0.83 -3.29 -14.52
C VAL A 407 -1.83 -4.39 -14.20
N GLY A 408 -3.07 -4.24 -14.62
CA GLY A 408 -4.14 -5.18 -14.30
C GLY A 408 -4.51 -5.17 -12.82
N GLY A 409 -5.30 -6.15 -12.40
CA GLY A 409 -5.65 -6.32 -11.00
C GLY A 409 -6.95 -5.64 -10.60
N LEU A 410 -6.94 -4.93 -9.47
CA LEU A 410 -8.09 -4.22 -8.95
C LEU A 410 -8.34 -2.95 -9.78
N VAL A 411 -9.53 -2.80 -10.34
CA VAL A 411 -9.95 -1.60 -11.08
C VAL A 411 -10.91 -0.80 -10.21
N ALA A 412 -10.45 0.38 -9.78
CA ALA A 412 -11.25 1.35 -9.02
C ALA A 412 -11.39 2.65 -9.82
N SER A 413 -12.56 3.28 -9.83
CA SER A 413 -12.78 4.65 -10.32
C SER A 413 -12.94 5.59 -9.12
N SER A 414 -12.36 6.79 -9.19
CA SER A 414 -12.50 7.79 -8.12
C SER A 414 -12.84 9.17 -8.68
N ASP A 415 -13.81 9.22 -9.57
CA ASP A 415 -14.37 10.45 -10.12
C ASP A 415 -15.78 10.72 -9.57
N ARG A 416 -16.17 11.99 -9.48
CA ARG A 416 -17.59 12.33 -9.47
C ARG A 416 -18.16 11.95 -10.84
N LEU A 417 -18.94 10.90 -10.90
CA LEU A 417 -19.33 10.28 -12.15
C LEU A 417 -20.09 11.24 -13.11
N LEU A 418 -20.81 12.22 -12.56
CA LEU A 418 -21.50 13.26 -13.33
C LEU A 418 -20.53 14.31 -13.94
N SER A 419 -19.27 14.37 -13.53
CA SER A 419 -18.25 15.25 -14.11
C SER A 419 -17.51 14.63 -15.31
N LEU A 420 -17.76 13.36 -15.61
CA LEU A 420 -17.15 12.66 -16.72
C LEU A 420 -17.72 13.13 -18.07
N ASP A 421 -16.83 13.43 -19.00
CA ASP A 421 -17.18 13.59 -20.41
C ASP A 421 -17.41 12.23 -21.10
N PRO A 422 -17.88 12.16 -22.36
CA PRO A 422 -18.11 10.89 -23.06
C PRO A 422 -16.89 9.96 -23.05
N TRP A 423 -15.67 10.50 -23.25
CA TRP A 423 -14.44 9.71 -23.19
C TRP A 423 -14.23 9.11 -21.79
N GLY A 424 -14.44 9.89 -20.75
CA GLY A 424 -14.31 9.46 -19.35
C GLY A 424 -15.28 8.32 -19.02
N VAL A 425 -16.56 8.46 -19.40
CA VAL A 425 -17.58 7.42 -19.20
C VAL A 425 -17.23 6.13 -19.95
N ASP A 426 -16.85 6.24 -21.23
CA ASP A 426 -16.53 5.07 -22.04
C ASP A 426 -15.27 4.36 -21.56
N THR A 427 -14.24 5.12 -21.15
CA THR A 427 -13.00 4.56 -20.60
C THR A 427 -13.27 3.86 -19.26
N THR A 428 -14.00 4.50 -18.35
CA THR A 428 -14.38 3.90 -17.06
C THR A 428 -15.17 2.61 -17.26
N ARG A 429 -16.20 2.62 -18.13
CA ARG A 429 -17.00 1.42 -18.43
C ARG A 429 -16.13 0.31 -19.02
N ARG A 430 -15.26 0.62 -19.98
CA ARG A 430 -14.39 -0.36 -20.64
C ARG A 430 -13.45 -1.04 -19.65
N LEU A 431 -12.79 -0.29 -18.77
CA LEU A 431 -11.85 -0.84 -17.80
C LEU A 431 -12.56 -1.69 -16.74
N LEU A 432 -13.70 -1.22 -16.22
CA LEU A 432 -14.49 -1.99 -15.26
C LEU A 432 -15.03 -3.30 -15.91
N THR A 433 -15.48 -3.26 -17.18
CA THR A 433 -15.96 -4.45 -17.89
C THR A 433 -14.80 -5.43 -18.17
N GLY A 434 -13.63 -4.92 -18.54
CA GLY A 434 -12.42 -5.73 -18.77
C GLY A 434 -11.99 -6.49 -17.52
N ALA A 435 -12.03 -5.84 -16.36
CA ALA A 435 -11.73 -6.45 -15.08
C ALA A 435 -12.66 -7.64 -14.75
N THR A 436 -13.96 -7.53 -15.05
CA THR A 436 -14.93 -8.62 -14.85
C THR A 436 -14.73 -9.80 -15.82
N GLY A 437 -14.11 -9.55 -16.98
CA GLY A 437 -13.86 -10.57 -18.02
C GLY A 437 -12.60 -11.42 -17.79
N VAL A 438 -11.59 -10.84 -17.16
CA VAL A 438 -10.30 -11.52 -16.87
C VAL A 438 -10.38 -12.40 -15.62
N ASN A 439 -11.33 -12.12 -14.72
CA ASN A 439 -11.49 -12.78 -13.42
C ASN A 439 -12.57 -13.89 -13.43
N ARG A 440 -13.00 -14.39 -14.60
CA ARG A 440 -13.97 -15.50 -14.72
C ARG A 440 -13.32 -16.80 -15.17
#